data_b3595c951e3c5b2082dd0738b7b1d781
#
_entry.id   b3595c951e3c5b2082dd0738b7b1d781
#
_cell.length_a   1.000
_cell.length_b   1.000
_cell.length_c   1.000
_cell.angle_alpha   90.00
_cell.angle_beta   90.00
_cell.angle_gamma   90.00
#
_symmetry.space_group_name_H-M   'P 1'
#
loop_
_entity.id
_entity.type
_entity.pdbx_description
1 polymer ?
#
loop_
_entity_poly.entity_id
_entity_poly.type
_entity_poly.pdbx_seq_one_letter_code
_entity_poly.pdbx_strand_id
1 'polypeptide(L)'
;MKIQVKNADSNPKKRLIVSKDTSQTISCLIALLILIVLFSVMSPYFLSSDNLANVLTQIITTALLGFGMTYVIISGEIDLSIAPTLAMSSVIVATLLSKGYPMIICCLGGVSFGILLGLVNGLLITKLSLPSFVATIGTQMAIRGLALVFTDSRAVYFSNRPEFKQ
;
A
#
# COMPACT_ATOMS: atom_id res chain seq x y z
N MET A 1 18.93 39.64 -57.11
CA MET A 1 18.21 39.47 -55.86
C MET A 1 19.15 38.73 -54.90
N LYS A 2 19.88 39.47 -54.01
CA LYS A 2 20.88 38.91 -53.10
C LYS A 2 20.18 38.52 -51.76
N ILE A 3 20.17 37.23 -51.44
CA ILE A 3 19.65 36.75 -50.18
C ILE A 3 20.76 36.93 -49.13
N GLN A 4 20.52 37.78 -48.17
CA GLN A 4 21.36 37.97 -46.98
C GLN A 4 21.10 36.80 -46.02
N VAL A 5 22.10 35.93 -45.85
CA VAL A 5 22.11 34.92 -44.81
C VAL A 5 22.51 35.60 -43.49
N LYS A 6 21.57 35.79 -42.62
CA LYS A 6 21.76 36.31 -41.26
C LYS A 6 22.36 35.22 -40.40
N ASN A 7 23.64 35.29 -40.10
CA ASN A 7 24.27 34.42 -39.11
C ASN A 7 23.60 34.61 -37.74
N ALA A 8 22.85 33.63 -37.30
CA ALA A 8 22.36 33.57 -35.94
C ALA A 8 23.48 33.00 -35.06
N ASP A 9 24.08 33.85 -34.27
CA ASP A 9 24.97 33.50 -33.17
C ASP A 9 24.20 32.61 -32.18
N SER A 10 24.41 31.33 -32.30
CA SER A 10 23.87 30.33 -31.36
C SER A 10 24.90 30.06 -30.27
N ASN A 11 24.88 30.87 -29.22
CA ASN A 11 25.48 30.48 -27.94
C ASN A 11 24.45 29.67 -27.14
N PRO A 12 24.51 28.33 -27.12
CA PRO A 12 23.62 27.56 -26.28
C PRO A 12 24.18 27.62 -24.87
N LYS A 13 23.75 28.62 -24.09
CA LYS A 13 23.79 28.48 -22.63
C LYS A 13 23.10 27.18 -22.34
N LYS A 14 23.86 26.13 -22.03
CA LYS A 14 23.36 24.87 -21.44
C LYS A 14 22.60 25.21 -20.17
N ARG A 15 21.36 25.64 -20.29
CA ARG A 15 20.42 25.55 -19.20
C ARG A 15 20.25 24.04 -18.96
N LEU A 16 20.76 23.57 -17.84
CA LEU A 16 20.38 22.28 -17.32
C LEU A 16 18.84 22.30 -17.21
N ILE A 17 18.20 21.80 -18.26
CA ILE A 17 16.76 21.57 -18.26
C ILE A 17 16.59 20.34 -17.35
N VAL A 18 16.58 20.58 -16.04
CA VAL A 18 16.10 19.58 -15.09
C VAL A 18 14.68 19.29 -15.52
N SER A 19 14.42 18.08 -15.99
CA SER A 19 13.08 17.70 -16.44
C SER A 19 12.12 17.98 -15.28
N LYS A 20 10.90 18.37 -15.58
CA LYS A 20 9.89 18.70 -14.56
C LYS A 20 9.76 17.55 -13.55
N ASP A 21 9.87 16.32 -14.03
CA ASP A 21 9.83 15.10 -13.23
C ASP A 21 11.03 14.98 -12.27
N THR A 22 12.24 15.30 -12.75
CA THR A 22 13.46 15.31 -11.93
C THR A 22 13.39 16.38 -10.84
N SER A 23 12.90 17.58 -11.16
CA SER A 23 12.72 18.66 -10.18
C SER A 23 11.72 18.26 -9.10
N GLN A 24 10.62 17.62 -9.46
CA GLN A 24 9.61 17.16 -8.53
C GLN A 24 10.16 16.06 -7.60
N THR A 25 10.90 15.09 -8.14
CA THR A 25 11.55 14.04 -7.36
C THR A 25 12.55 14.62 -6.36
N ILE A 26 13.39 15.57 -6.79
CA ILE A 26 14.35 16.25 -5.90
C ILE A 26 13.63 17.00 -4.78
N SER A 27 12.53 17.70 -5.09
CA SER A 27 11.75 18.42 -4.08
C SER A 27 11.15 17.47 -3.04
N CYS A 28 10.65 16.31 -3.45
CA CYS A 28 10.15 15.28 -2.53
C CYS A 28 11.26 14.72 -1.63
N LEU A 29 12.46 14.47 -2.21
CA LEU A 29 13.60 13.98 -1.43
C LEU A 29 14.08 15.01 -0.42
N ILE A 30 14.13 16.29 -0.79
CA ILE A 30 14.50 17.38 0.13
C ILE A 30 13.47 17.48 1.26
N ALA A 31 12.18 17.43 0.95
CA ALA A 31 11.12 17.46 1.95
C ALA A 31 11.22 16.27 2.92
N LEU A 32 11.48 15.07 2.39
CA LEU A 32 11.69 13.87 3.21
C LEU A 32 12.90 14.04 4.14
N LEU A 33 14.01 14.53 3.62
CA LEU A 33 15.23 14.76 4.40
C LEU A 33 15.01 15.77 5.53
N ILE A 34 14.30 16.87 5.25
CA ILE A 34 13.91 17.86 6.27
C ILE A 34 13.08 17.21 7.36
N LEU A 35 12.10 16.37 7.02
CA LEU A 35 11.27 15.66 8.00
C LEU A 35 12.09 14.69 8.84
N ILE A 36 13.01 13.93 8.24
CA ILE A 36 13.89 13.03 8.97
C ILE A 36 14.75 13.80 9.98
N VAL A 37 15.36 14.90 9.57
CA VAL A 37 16.17 15.73 10.48
C VAL A 37 15.30 16.31 11.58
N LEU A 38 14.14 16.86 11.25
CA LEU A 38 13.22 17.45 12.22
C LEU A 38 12.82 16.44 13.29
N PHE A 39 12.34 15.25 12.90
CA PHE A 39 11.92 14.23 13.85
C PHE A 39 13.08 13.61 14.62
N SER A 40 14.28 13.52 14.03
CA SER A 40 15.49 13.06 14.73
C SER A 40 15.90 14.00 15.86
N VAL A 41 15.70 15.31 15.67
CA VAL A 41 15.99 16.30 16.71
C VAL A 41 14.89 16.33 17.78
N MET A 42 13.63 16.14 17.38
CA MET A 42 12.49 16.19 18.28
C MET A 42 12.33 14.94 19.17
N SER A 43 12.80 13.77 18.71
CA SER A 43 12.61 12.51 19.43
C SER A 43 13.88 11.64 19.39
N PRO A 44 14.46 11.29 20.54
CA PRO A 44 15.61 10.38 20.59
C PRO A 44 15.24 8.95 20.15
N TYR A 45 13.96 8.61 20.16
CA TYR A 45 13.48 7.29 19.73
C TYR A 45 13.31 7.18 18.23
N PHE A 46 13.31 8.28 17.48
CA PHE A 46 13.00 8.28 16.05
C PHE A 46 13.96 7.40 15.24
N LEU A 47 15.26 7.47 15.51
CA LEU A 47 16.30 6.65 14.87
C LEU A 47 16.69 5.40 15.69
N SER A 48 15.88 5.02 16.69
CA SER A 48 16.14 3.79 17.44
C SER A 48 15.97 2.54 16.55
N SER A 49 16.70 1.47 16.90
CA SER A 49 16.61 0.17 16.19
C SER A 49 15.18 -0.35 16.13
N ASP A 50 14.43 -0.21 17.23
CA ASP A 50 13.05 -0.69 17.33
C ASP A 50 12.12 0.10 16.41
N ASN A 51 12.26 1.42 16.35
CA ASN A 51 11.47 2.24 15.46
C ASN A 51 11.80 1.96 13.98
N LEU A 52 13.09 1.78 13.66
CA LEU A 52 13.53 1.42 12.32
C LEU A 52 12.96 0.05 11.89
N ALA A 53 12.96 -0.94 12.78
CA ALA A 53 12.36 -2.24 12.52
C ALA A 53 10.84 -2.13 12.28
N ASN A 54 10.14 -1.32 13.06
CA ASN A 54 8.72 -1.04 12.88
C ASN A 54 8.43 -0.36 11.54
N VAL A 55 9.21 0.64 11.16
CA VAL A 55 9.10 1.34 9.87
C VAL A 55 9.35 0.36 8.72
N LEU A 56 10.38 -0.48 8.80
CA LEU A 56 10.66 -1.50 7.78
C LEU A 56 9.50 -2.48 7.62
N THR A 57 8.91 -2.94 8.72
CA THR A 57 7.75 -3.83 8.69
C THR A 57 6.54 -3.17 7.99
N GLN A 58 6.30 -1.89 8.25
CA GLN A 58 5.23 -1.13 7.58
C GLN A 58 5.53 -0.95 6.08
N ILE A 59 6.78 -0.69 5.72
CA ILE A 59 7.22 -0.57 4.31
C ILE A 59 7.00 -1.89 3.58
N ILE A 60 7.38 -3.03 4.16
CA ILE A 60 7.20 -4.35 3.56
C ILE A 60 5.72 -4.62 3.28
N THR A 61 4.86 -4.37 4.27
CA THR A 61 3.42 -4.54 4.10
C THR A 61 2.87 -3.67 2.97
N THR A 62 3.22 -2.39 2.96
CA THR A 62 2.79 -1.44 1.93
C THR A 62 3.32 -1.82 0.55
N ALA A 63 4.57 -2.27 0.45
CA ALA A 63 5.19 -2.71 -0.79
C ALA A 63 4.48 -3.94 -1.37
N LEU A 64 4.17 -4.95 -0.54
CA LEU A 64 3.44 -6.14 -0.98
C LEU A 64 2.05 -5.78 -1.53
N LEU A 65 1.32 -4.89 -0.85
CA LEU A 65 0.05 -4.39 -1.36
C LEU A 65 0.22 -3.60 -2.67
N GLY A 66 1.27 -2.78 -2.76
CA GLY A 66 1.61 -2.01 -3.96
C GLY A 66 1.93 -2.90 -5.16
N PHE A 67 2.61 -4.03 -4.97
CA PHE A 67 2.82 -5.01 -6.04
C PHE A 67 1.50 -5.56 -6.57
N GLY A 68 0.57 -5.95 -5.68
CA GLY A 68 -0.76 -6.40 -6.08
C GLY A 68 -1.52 -5.33 -6.86
N MET A 69 -1.52 -4.09 -6.34
CA MET A 69 -2.18 -2.95 -6.98
C MET A 69 -1.60 -2.61 -8.35
N THR A 70 -0.30 -2.83 -8.55
CA THR A 70 0.35 -2.57 -9.85
C THR A 70 -0.30 -3.38 -10.97
N TYR A 71 -0.62 -4.67 -10.73
CA TYR A 71 -1.31 -5.51 -11.72
C TYR A 71 -2.72 -5.01 -12.02
N VAL A 72 -3.45 -4.56 -10.99
CA VAL A 72 -4.79 -3.99 -11.16
C VAL A 72 -4.74 -2.70 -12.00
N ILE A 73 -3.78 -1.82 -11.72
CA ILE A 73 -3.61 -0.55 -12.45
C ILE A 73 -3.18 -0.81 -13.90
N ILE A 74 -2.30 -1.77 -14.16
CA ILE A 74 -1.87 -2.14 -15.53
C ILE A 74 -3.06 -2.66 -16.35
N SER A 75 -4.02 -3.35 -15.73
CA SER A 75 -5.25 -3.78 -16.40
C SER A 75 -6.28 -2.64 -16.62
N GLY A 76 -5.96 -1.42 -16.18
CA GLY A 76 -6.84 -0.26 -16.33
C GLY A 76 -7.95 -0.18 -15.28
N GLU A 77 -7.86 -1.00 -14.23
CA GLU A 77 -8.88 -1.13 -13.20
C GLU A 77 -8.47 -0.46 -11.88
N ILE A 78 -9.42 -0.28 -10.97
CA ILE A 78 -9.20 0.29 -9.64
C ILE A 78 -9.77 -0.66 -8.60
N ASP A 79 -8.94 -1.08 -7.62
CA ASP A 79 -9.38 -1.89 -6.48
C ASP A 79 -9.31 -1.09 -5.18
N LEU A 80 -10.48 -0.71 -4.66
CA LEU A 80 -10.61 -0.03 -3.38
C LEU A 80 -10.83 -0.99 -2.21
N SER A 81 -10.98 -2.29 -2.48
CA SER A 81 -11.22 -3.31 -1.45
C SER A 81 -9.96 -3.83 -0.76
N ILE A 82 -8.76 -3.45 -1.22
CA ILE A 82 -7.49 -3.99 -0.75
C ILE A 82 -7.26 -3.78 0.75
N ALA A 83 -7.57 -2.59 1.29
CA ALA A 83 -7.36 -2.30 2.70
C ALA A 83 -8.33 -3.06 3.62
N PRO A 84 -9.65 -3.10 3.37
CA PRO A 84 -10.54 -3.96 4.15
C PRO A 84 -10.28 -5.45 3.97
N THR A 85 -9.79 -5.88 2.80
CA THR A 85 -9.36 -7.27 2.59
C THR A 85 -8.21 -7.64 3.51
N LEU A 86 -7.19 -6.78 3.61
CA LEU A 86 -6.08 -6.97 4.53
C LEU A 86 -6.57 -7.00 5.99
N ALA A 87 -7.44 -6.07 6.38
CA ALA A 87 -7.99 -6.02 7.73
C ALA A 87 -8.75 -7.29 8.09
N MET A 88 -9.65 -7.76 7.23
CA MET A 88 -10.42 -8.98 7.48
C MET A 88 -9.54 -10.24 7.44
N SER A 89 -8.57 -10.34 6.54
CA SER A 89 -7.57 -11.41 6.54
C SER A 89 -6.81 -11.45 7.87
N SER A 90 -6.42 -10.29 8.40
CA SER A 90 -5.74 -10.17 9.70
C SER A 90 -6.65 -10.61 10.85
N VAL A 91 -7.94 -10.28 10.83
CA VAL A 91 -8.94 -10.75 11.81
C VAL A 91 -9.07 -12.26 11.76
N ILE A 92 -9.14 -12.87 10.58
CA ILE A 92 -9.20 -14.33 10.42
C ILE A 92 -7.95 -14.98 11.01
N VAL A 93 -6.76 -14.50 10.65
CA VAL A 93 -5.49 -15.00 11.18
C VAL A 93 -5.44 -14.89 12.71
N ALA A 94 -5.75 -13.72 13.25
CA ALA A 94 -5.73 -13.48 14.70
C ALA A 94 -6.75 -14.36 15.44
N THR A 95 -7.95 -14.55 14.89
CA THR A 95 -8.98 -15.41 15.47
C THR A 95 -8.56 -16.89 15.48
N LEU A 96 -7.96 -17.38 14.39
CA LEU A 96 -7.45 -18.74 14.33
C LEU A 96 -6.28 -18.95 15.30
N LEU A 97 -5.38 -17.98 15.40
CA LEU A 97 -4.27 -17.98 16.35
C LEU A 97 -4.79 -18.01 17.80
N SER A 98 -5.78 -17.21 18.15
CA SER A 98 -6.37 -17.19 19.49
C SER A 98 -7.01 -18.53 19.89
N LYS A 99 -7.54 -19.28 18.90
CA LYS A 99 -8.11 -20.63 19.08
C LYS A 99 -7.05 -21.74 19.16
N GLY A 100 -5.77 -21.42 19.01
CA GLY A 100 -4.68 -22.40 19.15
C GLY A 100 -4.27 -23.11 17.86
N TYR A 101 -4.79 -22.73 16.70
CA TYR A 101 -4.40 -23.36 15.43
C TYR A 101 -2.92 -23.09 15.06
N PRO A 102 -2.25 -24.02 14.37
CA PRO A 102 -0.89 -23.81 13.86
C PRO A 102 -0.80 -22.61 12.94
N MET A 103 0.33 -21.89 12.98
CA MET A 103 0.57 -20.66 12.19
C MET A 103 0.28 -20.84 10.71
N ILE A 104 0.67 -22.00 10.15
CA ILE A 104 0.48 -22.28 8.72
C ILE A 104 -1.02 -22.31 8.34
N ILE A 105 -1.87 -22.87 9.18
CA ILE A 105 -3.32 -22.90 8.96
C ILE A 105 -3.91 -21.49 9.07
N CYS A 106 -3.41 -20.69 9.99
CA CYS A 106 -3.83 -19.30 10.14
C CYS A 106 -3.48 -18.47 8.91
N CYS A 107 -2.25 -18.59 8.40
CA CYS A 107 -1.81 -17.92 7.20
C CYS A 107 -2.62 -18.36 5.96
N LEU A 108 -2.84 -19.67 5.82
CA LEU A 108 -3.67 -20.20 4.73
C LEU A 108 -5.10 -19.65 4.78
N GLY A 109 -5.67 -19.51 5.97
CA GLY A 109 -7.00 -18.90 6.16
C GLY A 109 -7.07 -17.46 5.67
N GLY A 110 -6.09 -16.65 6.04
CA GLY A 110 -6.00 -15.25 5.59
C GLY A 110 -5.79 -15.12 4.06
N VAL A 111 -4.89 -15.92 3.51
CA VAL A 111 -4.61 -15.94 2.05
C VAL A 111 -5.83 -16.42 1.27
N SER A 112 -6.49 -17.50 1.74
CA SER A 112 -7.70 -18.03 1.09
C SER A 112 -8.81 -16.98 1.04
N PHE A 113 -8.99 -16.21 2.10
CA PHE A 113 -9.96 -15.11 2.11
C PHE A 113 -9.65 -14.06 1.06
N GLY A 114 -8.38 -13.63 0.96
CA GLY A 114 -7.94 -12.67 -0.06
C GLY A 114 -8.19 -13.18 -1.50
N ILE A 115 -7.88 -14.47 -1.75
CA ILE A 115 -8.13 -15.10 -3.06
C ILE A 115 -9.64 -15.13 -3.37
N LEU A 116 -10.47 -15.56 -2.42
CA LEU A 116 -11.92 -15.62 -2.60
C LEU A 116 -12.50 -14.25 -2.93
N LEU A 117 -12.05 -13.22 -2.23
CA LEU A 117 -12.54 -11.87 -2.48
C LEU A 117 -12.06 -11.32 -3.83
N GLY A 118 -10.81 -11.55 -4.18
CA GLY A 118 -10.30 -11.20 -5.51
C GLY A 118 -11.09 -11.88 -6.63
N LEU A 119 -11.46 -13.16 -6.45
CA LEU A 119 -12.33 -13.89 -7.35
C LEU A 119 -13.74 -13.25 -7.44
N VAL A 120 -14.34 -12.89 -6.32
CA VAL A 120 -15.64 -12.22 -6.29
C VAL A 120 -15.58 -10.90 -7.04
N ASN A 121 -14.62 -10.04 -6.74
CA ASN A 121 -14.43 -8.77 -7.46
C ASN A 121 -14.19 -9.00 -8.95
N GLY A 122 -13.32 -9.94 -9.31
CA GLY A 122 -13.05 -10.29 -10.70
C GLY A 122 -14.30 -10.76 -11.44
N LEU A 123 -15.16 -11.57 -10.82
CA LEU A 123 -16.42 -12.01 -11.44
C LEU A 123 -17.43 -10.86 -11.56
N LEU A 124 -17.55 -10.00 -10.58
CA LEU A 124 -18.42 -8.82 -10.63
C LEU A 124 -18.05 -7.91 -11.81
N ILE A 125 -16.74 -7.69 -11.99
CA ILE A 125 -16.22 -6.81 -13.05
C ILE A 125 -16.35 -7.48 -14.43
N THR A 126 -15.90 -8.74 -14.57
CA THR A 126 -15.77 -9.37 -15.88
C THR A 126 -17.07 -10.03 -16.37
N LYS A 127 -17.87 -10.62 -15.49
CA LYS A 127 -19.09 -11.34 -15.86
C LYS A 127 -20.33 -10.47 -15.75
N LEU A 128 -20.42 -9.62 -14.74
CA LEU A 128 -21.55 -8.69 -14.58
C LEU A 128 -21.28 -7.32 -15.21
N SER A 129 -20.09 -7.12 -15.80
CA SER A 129 -19.69 -5.87 -16.46
C SER A 129 -19.86 -4.63 -15.58
N LEU A 130 -19.66 -4.80 -14.26
CA LEU A 130 -19.70 -3.68 -13.34
C LEU A 130 -18.39 -2.87 -13.44
N PRO A 131 -18.44 -1.53 -13.38
CA PRO A 131 -17.24 -0.74 -13.24
C PRO A 131 -16.46 -1.17 -11.99
N SER A 132 -15.14 -1.38 -12.11
CA SER A 132 -14.30 -1.89 -11.01
C SER A 132 -14.40 -1.07 -9.73
N PHE A 133 -14.40 0.23 -9.88
CA PHE A 133 -14.58 1.18 -8.79
C PHE A 133 -15.92 0.95 -8.03
N VAL A 134 -17.05 0.68 -8.73
CA VAL A 134 -18.36 0.43 -8.10
C VAL A 134 -18.35 -0.92 -7.39
N ALA A 135 -17.85 -1.97 -8.05
CA ALA A 135 -17.75 -3.32 -7.50
C ALA A 135 -16.89 -3.33 -6.23
N THR A 136 -15.71 -2.71 -6.29
CA THR A 136 -14.75 -2.72 -5.17
C THR A 136 -15.15 -1.82 -4.01
N ILE A 137 -15.87 -0.72 -4.22
CA ILE A 137 -16.49 0.04 -3.12
C ILE A 137 -17.59 -0.79 -2.43
N GLY A 138 -18.43 -1.45 -3.20
CA GLY A 138 -19.48 -2.31 -2.63
C GLY A 138 -18.90 -3.41 -1.75
N THR A 139 -17.91 -4.14 -2.25
CA THR A 139 -17.21 -5.19 -1.52
C THR A 139 -16.42 -4.64 -0.33
N GLN A 140 -15.76 -3.49 -0.46
CA GLN A 140 -15.11 -2.79 0.63
C GLN A 140 -16.05 -2.56 1.82
N MET A 141 -17.23 -2.01 1.54
CA MET A 141 -18.23 -1.73 2.60
C MET A 141 -18.78 -3.01 3.23
N ALA A 142 -19.06 -4.01 2.41
CA ALA A 142 -19.53 -5.31 2.88
C ALA A 142 -18.50 -5.99 3.81
N ILE A 143 -17.22 -6.02 3.41
CA ILE A 143 -16.16 -6.63 4.22
C ILE A 143 -15.93 -5.87 5.52
N ARG A 144 -15.94 -4.54 5.46
CA ARG A 144 -15.78 -3.72 6.65
C ARG A 144 -16.91 -3.99 7.65
N GLY A 145 -18.16 -4.10 7.17
CA GLY A 145 -19.30 -4.49 7.99
C GLY A 145 -19.14 -5.89 8.58
N LEU A 146 -18.75 -6.87 7.74
CA LEU A 146 -18.48 -8.23 8.20
C LEU A 146 -17.38 -8.28 9.27
N ALA A 147 -16.28 -7.57 9.08
CA ALA A 147 -15.19 -7.53 10.07
C ALA A 147 -15.68 -7.02 11.43
N LEU A 148 -16.50 -5.97 11.46
CA LEU A 148 -17.08 -5.44 12.69
C LEU A 148 -18.02 -6.46 13.38
N VAL A 149 -18.86 -7.15 12.62
CA VAL A 149 -19.75 -8.19 13.13
C VAL A 149 -18.94 -9.37 13.69
N PHE A 150 -17.92 -9.84 12.96
CA PHE A 150 -17.08 -10.96 13.38
C PHE A 150 -16.28 -10.69 14.66
N THR A 151 -15.95 -9.44 14.91
CA THR A 151 -15.14 -9.05 16.08
C THR A 151 -15.97 -8.44 17.21
N ASP A 152 -17.29 -8.38 17.08
CA ASP A 152 -18.17 -7.60 17.97
C ASP A 152 -17.66 -6.16 18.17
N SER A 153 -17.07 -5.59 17.11
CA SER A 153 -16.39 -4.27 17.12
C SER A 153 -15.26 -4.16 18.15
N ARG A 154 -14.65 -5.29 18.53
CA ARG A 154 -13.54 -5.36 19.50
C ARG A 154 -12.25 -5.77 18.82
N ALA A 155 -11.13 -5.37 19.40
CA ALA A 155 -9.83 -5.82 18.95
C ALA A 155 -9.63 -7.32 19.26
N VAL A 156 -9.11 -8.07 18.30
CA VAL A 156 -8.77 -9.48 18.48
C VAL A 156 -7.33 -9.59 18.96
N TYR A 157 -7.13 -10.07 20.19
CA TYR A 157 -5.81 -10.26 20.78
C TYR A 157 -5.40 -11.73 20.75
N PHE A 158 -4.15 -11.98 20.41
CA PHE A 158 -3.52 -13.33 20.42
C PHE A 158 -2.27 -13.40 21.31
N SER A 159 -2.20 -12.53 22.34
CA SER A 159 -1.06 -12.34 23.24
C SER A 159 -0.63 -13.56 24.08
N ASN A 160 -1.42 -14.65 24.07
CA ASN A 160 -1.12 -15.85 24.84
C ASN A 160 -0.10 -16.80 24.17
N ARG A 161 0.41 -16.45 23.01
CA ARG A 161 1.40 -17.27 22.28
C ARG A 161 2.82 -16.80 22.62
N PRO A 162 3.69 -17.68 23.16
CA PRO A 162 5.07 -17.32 23.51
C PRO A 162 5.90 -16.85 22.33
N GLU A 163 5.55 -17.27 21.11
CA GLU A 163 6.20 -16.93 19.84
C GLU A 163 6.05 -15.43 19.48
N PHE A 164 5.08 -14.73 20.07
CA PHE A 164 4.80 -13.30 19.84
C PHE A 164 5.05 -12.43 21.07
N LYS A 165 5.65 -12.98 22.13
CA LYS A 165 6.11 -12.19 23.28
C LYS A 165 7.48 -11.64 22.94
N GLN A 166 7.52 -10.42 22.43
CA GLN A 166 8.70 -9.57 22.39
C GLN A 166 8.66 -8.54 23.49
#